data_9db2c15d5a72fa6023a4c0b90a6b06cf
#
_entry.id   9db2c15d5a72fa6023a4c0b90a6b06cf
#
_cell.length_a   1.000
_cell.length_b   1.000
_cell.length_c   1.000
_cell.angle_alpha   90.00
_cell.angle_beta   90.00
_cell.angle_gamma   90.00
#
_symmetry.space_group_name_H-M   'P 1'
#
loop_
_entity.id
_entity.type
_entity.pdbx_description
1 polymer ?
#
loop_
_entity_poly.entity_id
_entity_poly.type
_entity_poly.pdbx_seq_one_letter_code
_entity_poly.pdbx_strand_id
1 'polypeptide(L)'
;EPRRVAEMLGELELEHTVITCVDRDDLEDFGGAHWAETIRRVKAACPKMTLEVLVGDFKGKPELADIVLDAAPDVFAHNLETVPRLSRQVRVQASYPRSYKILEHARRRDAVTKTGLMLGLGEEHDEVAEVIRQLAGLGVDILTLGQYLAPSRAHLPVARYLTPDEFDAWKAFALDAGITHVESGPLVRSSYHADGQAALVRALRVDKGLPAVS
;
A
#
# COMPACT_ATOMS: atom_id res chain seq x y z
N GLU A 1 9.41 14.66 15.24
CA GLU A 1 8.55 14.60 14.05
C GLU A 1 7.19 13.99 14.37
N PRO A 2 7.04 12.79 15.01
CA PRO A 2 5.73 12.14 15.23
C PRO A 2 4.69 13.01 15.94
N ARG A 3 5.09 13.78 16.96
CA ARG A 3 4.19 14.71 17.66
C ARG A 3 3.62 15.78 16.71
N ARG A 4 4.46 16.39 15.87
CA ARG A 4 4.03 17.45 14.95
C ARG A 4 3.10 16.92 13.87
N VAL A 5 3.31 15.68 13.38
CA VAL A 5 2.42 15.03 12.44
C VAL A 5 1.04 14.82 13.08
N ALA A 6 0.98 14.32 14.31
CA ALA A 6 -0.26 14.09 15.02
C ALA A 6 -1.02 15.42 15.32
N GLU A 7 -0.32 16.46 15.73
CA GLU A 7 -0.89 17.80 15.95
C GLU A 7 -1.52 18.36 14.65
N MET A 8 -0.76 18.30 13.54
CA MET A 8 -1.23 18.78 12.23
C MET A 8 -2.46 18.01 11.73
N LEU A 9 -2.46 16.69 11.85
CA LEU A 9 -3.60 15.86 11.41
C LEU A 9 -4.84 16.12 12.30
N GLY A 10 -4.65 16.41 13.59
CA GLY A 10 -5.74 16.78 14.49
C GLY A 10 -6.44 18.09 14.09
N GLU A 11 -5.71 19.02 13.47
CA GLU A 11 -6.27 20.28 12.96
C GLU A 11 -7.03 20.12 11.62
N LEU A 12 -6.73 19.08 10.84
CA LEU A 12 -7.29 18.88 9.50
C LEU A 12 -8.66 18.17 9.50
N GLU A 13 -9.08 17.57 10.61
CA GLU A 13 -10.37 16.86 10.77
C GLU A 13 -10.68 15.84 9.64
N LEU A 14 -9.65 15.09 9.19
CA LEU A 14 -9.78 14.10 8.12
C LEU A 14 -10.47 12.82 8.62
N GLU A 15 -11.26 12.18 7.76
CA GLU A 15 -11.82 10.85 8.04
C GLU A 15 -10.83 9.70 7.78
N HIS A 16 -9.92 9.91 6.84
CA HIS A 16 -8.86 8.96 6.46
C HIS A 16 -7.59 9.69 6.10
N THR A 17 -6.44 9.10 6.42
CA THR A 17 -5.15 9.63 5.99
C THR A 17 -4.20 8.51 5.61
N VAL A 18 -3.36 8.80 4.61
CA VAL A 18 -2.25 7.94 4.19
C VAL A 18 -0.93 8.63 4.55
N ILE A 19 -0.14 7.99 5.38
CA ILE A 19 1.21 8.47 5.71
C ILE A 19 2.23 7.59 5.01
N THR A 20 3.23 8.21 4.40
CA THR A 20 4.41 7.54 3.84
C THR A 20 5.68 8.19 4.35
N CYS A 21 6.79 7.49 4.28
CA CYS A 21 8.11 8.05 4.56
C CYS A 21 9.09 7.63 3.46
N VAL A 22 10.23 8.32 3.44
CA VAL A 22 11.40 7.87 2.66
C VAL A 22 12.01 6.63 3.32
N ASP A 23 12.75 5.85 2.53
CA ASP A 23 13.52 4.72 3.09
C ASP A 23 14.51 5.20 4.15
N ARG A 24 14.55 4.49 5.27
CA ARG A 24 15.40 4.80 6.41
C ARG A 24 16.47 3.71 6.59
N ASP A 25 17.20 3.44 5.52
CA ASP A 25 18.33 2.50 5.51
C ASP A 25 19.49 2.94 6.42
N ASP A 26 19.44 4.17 6.91
CA ASP A 26 20.34 4.76 7.91
C ASP A 26 20.08 4.28 9.34
N LEU A 27 18.91 3.65 9.60
CA LEU A 27 18.52 3.13 10.90
C LEU A 27 18.59 1.59 10.94
N GLU A 28 18.97 1.03 12.07
CA GLU A 28 19.06 -0.43 12.26
C GLU A 28 17.72 -1.13 12.12
N ASP A 29 16.63 -0.45 12.52
CA ASP A 29 15.24 -0.92 12.42
C ASP A 29 14.51 -0.41 11.17
N PHE A 30 15.22 0.20 10.22
CA PHE A 30 14.66 0.81 9.01
C PHE A 30 13.47 1.75 9.26
N GLY A 31 13.47 2.41 10.43
CA GLY A 31 12.46 3.36 10.86
C GLY A 31 11.23 2.74 11.52
N GLY A 32 11.26 1.44 11.88
CA GLY A 32 10.13 0.74 12.52
C GLY A 32 9.66 1.42 13.80
N ALA A 33 10.56 1.78 14.72
CA ALA A 33 10.22 2.47 15.96
C ALA A 33 9.63 3.87 15.72
N HIS A 34 10.17 4.59 14.72
CA HIS A 34 9.64 5.89 14.33
C HIS A 34 8.22 5.79 13.76
N TRP A 35 7.95 4.78 12.93
CA TRP A 35 6.62 4.45 12.45
C TRP A 35 5.67 4.15 13.60
N ALA A 36 6.06 3.25 14.52
CA ALA A 36 5.22 2.87 15.64
C ALA A 36 4.84 4.06 16.53
N GLU A 37 5.80 4.95 16.82
CA GLU A 37 5.54 6.16 17.60
C GLU A 37 4.61 7.13 16.85
N THR A 38 4.80 7.28 15.52
CA THR A 38 3.92 8.11 14.69
C THR A 38 2.48 7.59 14.70
N ILE A 39 2.29 6.31 14.48
CA ILE A 39 0.97 5.66 14.47
C ILE A 39 0.27 5.85 15.81
N ARG A 40 0.94 5.55 16.94
CA ARG A 40 0.35 5.69 18.28
C ARG A 40 -0.08 7.13 18.57
N ARG A 41 0.75 8.11 18.22
CA ARG A 41 0.42 9.53 18.43
C ARG A 41 -0.73 10.00 17.55
N VAL A 42 -0.73 9.61 16.29
CA VAL A 42 -1.81 9.99 15.37
C VAL A 42 -3.13 9.35 15.82
N LYS A 43 -3.15 8.07 16.19
CA LYS A 43 -4.38 7.41 16.68
C LYS A 43 -4.86 8.00 18.00
N ALA A 44 -3.97 8.45 18.88
CA ALA A 44 -4.35 9.13 20.11
C ALA A 44 -4.94 10.52 19.86
N ALA A 45 -4.40 11.28 18.90
CA ALA A 45 -4.88 12.61 18.55
C ALA A 45 -6.16 12.59 17.69
N CYS A 46 -6.31 11.60 16.83
CA CYS A 46 -7.38 11.48 15.84
C CYS A 46 -8.09 10.11 15.94
N PRO A 47 -8.77 9.78 17.05
CA PRO A 47 -9.27 8.42 17.30
C PRO A 47 -10.32 7.95 16.30
N LYS A 48 -11.04 8.87 15.65
CA LYS A 48 -12.09 8.55 14.66
C LYS A 48 -11.55 8.42 13.24
N MET A 49 -10.32 8.88 12.99
CA MET A 49 -9.69 8.85 11.67
C MET A 49 -9.08 7.48 11.41
N THR A 50 -9.31 6.91 10.24
CA THR A 50 -8.60 5.71 9.79
C THR A 50 -7.22 6.08 9.27
N LEU A 51 -6.21 5.30 9.67
CA LEU A 51 -4.80 5.53 9.36
C LEU A 51 -4.23 4.42 8.49
N GLU A 52 -3.87 4.76 7.27
CA GLU A 52 -3.07 3.92 6.37
C GLU A 52 -1.59 4.31 6.48
N VAL A 53 -0.71 3.32 6.54
CA VAL A 53 0.74 3.52 6.51
C VAL A 53 1.34 2.81 5.30
N LEU A 54 1.99 3.56 4.42
CA LEU A 54 2.72 3.03 3.27
C LEU A 54 4.20 2.91 3.65
N VAL A 55 4.62 1.70 3.95
CA VAL A 55 5.94 1.38 4.51
C VAL A 55 6.92 0.84 3.47
N GLY A 56 8.21 0.85 3.80
CA GLY A 56 9.27 0.17 3.05
C GLY A 56 9.22 -1.35 3.18
N ASP A 57 10.16 -2.06 2.52
CA ASP A 57 10.25 -3.52 2.56
C ASP A 57 11.06 -4.08 3.75
N PHE A 58 11.53 -3.22 4.65
CA PHE A 58 12.37 -3.56 5.83
C PHE A 58 13.50 -4.54 5.49
N LYS A 59 14.05 -4.46 4.26
CA LYS A 59 15.02 -5.42 3.69
C LYS A 59 14.55 -6.89 3.78
N GLY A 60 13.23 -7.13 3.80
CA GLY A 60 12.63 -8.45 3.90
C GLY A 60 12.71 -9.09 5.29
N LYS A 61 12.84 -8.30 6.35
CA LYS A 61 12.87 -8.71 7.76
C LYS A 61 11.47 -8.56 8.38
N PRO A 62 10.67 -9.64 8.48
CA PRO A 62 9.28 -9.55 8.97
C PRO A 62 9.20 -9.04 10.40
N GLU A 63 10.18 -9.37 11.24
CA GLU A 63 10.26 -8.92 12.63
C GLU A 63 10.31 -7.40 12.80
N LEU A 64 10.76 -6.68 11.79
CA LEU A 64 10.74 -5.21 11.78
C LEU A 64 9.37 -4.66 11.35
N ALA A 65 8.66 -5.38 10.47
CA ALA A 65 7.28 -5.05 10.15
C ALA A 65 6.36 -5.25 11.37
N ASP A 66 6.67 -6.21 12.26
CA ASP A 66 5.92 -6.40 13.51
C ASP A 66 5.91 -5.15 14.39
N ILE A 67 6.99 -4.39 14.43
CA ILE A 67 7.05 -3.13 15.19
C ILE A 67 5.96 -2.15 14.74
N VAL A 68 5.70 -2.10 13.42
CA VAL A 68 4.67 -1.26 12.82
C VAL A 68 3.28 -1.87 13.04
N LEU A 69 3.14 -3.17 12.81
CA LEU A 69 1.88 -3.91 12.98
C LEU A 69 1.37 -3.86 14.42
N ASP A 70 2.27 -3.96 15.41
CA ASP A 70 1.95 -3.85 16.84
C ASP A 70 1.48 -2.45 17.26
N ALA A 71 1.81 -1.42 16.47
CA ALA A 71 1.24 -0.09 16.64
C ALA A 71 -0.19 0.03 16.09
N ALA A 72 -0.72 -1.02 15.45
CA ALA A 72 -2.08 -1.19 14.96
C ALA A 72 -2.55 -0.08 14.00
N PRO A 73 -1.86 0.16 12.87
CA PRO A 73 -2.43 0.97 11.80
C PRO A 73 -3.72 0.33 11.29
N ASP A 74 -4.60 1.13 10.69
CA ASP A 74 -5.87 0.60 10.17
C ASP A 74 -5.69 -0.09 8.82
N VAL A 75 -4.69 0.34 8.04
CA VAL A 75 -4.23 -0.33 6.82
C VAL A 75 -2.71 -0.37 6.80
N PHE A 76 -2.16 -1.55 6.55
CA PHE A 76 -0.74 -1.76 6.28
C PHE A 76 -0.52 -1.85 4.77
N ALA A 77 0.06 -0.84 4.17
CA ALA A 77 0.32 -0.76 2.75
C ALA A 77 1.80 -0.94 2.43
N HIS A 78 2.08 -1.72 1.40
CA HIS A 78 3.40 -1.82 0.78
C HIS A 78 3.24 -2.12 -0.70
N ASN A 79 3.80 -1.26 -1.56
CA ASN A 79 3.62 -1.38 -3.01
C ASN A 79 4.61 -2.38 -3.63
N LEU A 80 4.12 -3.23 -4.52
CA LEU A 80 4.96 -4.04 -5.42
C LEU A 80 5.52 -3.22 -6.58
N GLU A 81 4.82 -2.17 -6.97
CA GLU A 81 5.10 -1.20 -8.03
C GLU A 81 5.02 -1.76 -9.45
N THR A 82 5.52 -2.97 -9.70
CA THR A 82 5.52 -3.59 -11.02
C THR A 82 5.65 -5.12 -10.93
N VAL A 83 5.67 -5.78 -12.09
CA VAL A 83 5.85 -7.24 -12.21
C VAL A 83 7.29 -7.69 -11.89
N PRO A 84 7.52 -8.96 -11.51
CA PRO A 84 8.84 -9.47 -11.09
C PRO A 84 9.96 -9.17 -12.07
N ARG A 85 9.73 -9.33 -13.38
CA ARG A 85 10.74 -9.12 -14.44
C ARG A 85 11.27 -7.68 -14.46
N LEU A 86 10.39 -6.70 -14.23
CA LEU A 86 10.71 -5.27 -14.29
C LEU A 86 11.18 -4.71 -12.95
N SER A 87 10.97 -5.43 -11.85
CA SER A 87 11.19 -4.93 -10.49
C SER A 87 12.58 -4.30 -10.28
N ARG A 88 13.64 -4.96 -10.77
CA ARG A 88 15.02 -4.43 -10.62
C ARG A 88 15.29 -3.16 -11.41
N GLN A 89 14.56 -2.93 -12.51
CA GLN A 89 14.71 -1.73 -13.33
C GLN A 89 13.94 -0.55 -12.74
N VAL A 90 12.79 -0.82 -12.12
CA VAL A 90 11.89 0.18 -11.52
C VAL A 90 12.33 0.56 -10.12
N ARG A 91 12.81 -0.41 -9.33
CA ARG A 91 13.14 -0.28 -7.92
C ARG A 91 14.53 -0.86 -7.65
N VAL A 92 15.57 -0.08 -7.89
CA VAL A 92 16.97 -0.52 -7.83
C VAL A 92 17.35 -1.13 -6.47
N GLN A 93 16.82 -0.61 -5.37
CA GLN A 93 17.15 -1.05 -4.00
C GLN A 93 16.16 -2.05 -3.40
N ALA A 94 14.96 -2.19 -3.97
CA ALA A 94 13.95 -3.14 -3.52
C ALA A 94 13.97 -4.41 -4.38
N SER A 95 13.36 -5.49 -3.88
CA SER A 95 13.17 -6.69 -4.67
C SER A 95 11.75 -7.22 -4.52
N TYR A 96 11.18 -7.71 -5.61
CA TYR A 96 9.83 -8.28 -5.62
C TYR A 96 9.62 -9.35 -4.53
N PRO A 97 10.52 -10.35 -4.34
CA PRO A 97 10.35 -11.36 -3.29
C PRO A 97 10.34 -10.77 -1.87
N ARG A 98 11.12 -9.71 -1.61
CA ARG A 98 11.11 -9.05 -0.28
C ARG A 98 9.78 -8.33 -0.05
N SER A 99 9.33 -7.58 -1.04
CA SER A 99 8.05 -6.86 -0.98
C SER A 99 6.88 -7.81 -0.79
N TYR A 100 6.85 -8.92 -1.53
CA TYR A 100 5.83 -9.95 -1.39
C TYR A 100 5.84 -10.58 0.01
N LYS A 101 7.01 -10.89 0.55
CA LYS A 101 7.19 -11.47 1.89
C LYS A 101 6.63 -10.55 2.99
N ILE A 102 6.80 -9.23 2.87
CA ILE A 102 6.27 -8.27 3.84
C ILE A 102 4.74 -8.22 3.81
N LEU A 103 4.14 -8.23 2.61
CA LEU A 103 2.68 -8.32 2.47
C LEU A 103 2.15 -9.65 3.03
N GLU A 104 2.80 -10.77 2.70
CA GLU A 104 2.46 -12.09 3.24
C GLU A 104 2.51 -12.10 4.77
N HIS A 105 3.54 -11.51 5.36
CA HIS A 105 3.69 -11.42 6.80
C HIS A 105 2.54 -10.59 7.42
N ALA A 106 2.25 -9.41 6.86
CA ALA A 106 1.15 -8.57 7.34
C ALA A 106 -0.21 -9.30 7.27
N ARG A 107 -0.45 -10.08 6.20
CA ARG A 107 -1.64 -10.91 6.08
C ARG A 107 -1.73 -11.99 7.18
N ARG A 108 -0.62 -12.67 7.48
CA ARG A 108 -0.58 -13.65 8.59
C ARG A 108 -0.83 -13.04 9.97
N ARG A 109 -0.66 -11.72 10.10
CA ARG A 109 -0.95 -10.93 11.29
C ARG A 109 -2.37 -10.32 11.26
N ASP A 110 -3.23 -10.80 10.36
CA ASP A 110 -4.62 -10.36 10.16
C ASP A 110 -4.79 -8.86 9.85
N ALA A 111 -3.71 -8.17 9.46
CA ALA A 111 -3.79 -6.77 9.07
C ALA A 111 -4.67 -6.59 7.81
N VAL A 112 -5.37 -5.46 7.70
CA VAL A 112 -5.91 -5.01 6.42
C VAL A 112 -4.73 -4.58 5.56
N THR A 113 -4.55 -5.24 4.41
CA THR A 113 -3.38 -5.07 3.55
C THR A 113 -3.73 -4.36 2.25
N LYS A 114 -2.82 -3.49 1.81
CA LYS A 114 -2.93 -2.78 0.53
C LYS A 114 -1.63 -2.84 -0.24
N THR A 115 -1.74 -2.96 -1.56
CA THR A 115 -0.60 -2.86 -2.48
C THR A 115 -0.97 -2.11 -3.75
N GLY A 116 0.03 -1.66 -4.50
CA GLY A 116 -0.15 -0.96 -5.76
C GLY A 116 0.79 -1.45 -6.85
N LEU A 117 0.30 -1.38 -8.09
CA LEU A 117 1.06 -1.59 -9.31
C LEU A 117 0.92 -0.36 -10.22
N MET A 118 2.01 -0.01 -10.86
CA MET A 118 2.03 0.94 -11.97
C MET A 118 2.03 0.16 -13.28
N LEU A 119 1.14 0.52 -14.20
CA LEU A 119 1.03 -0.08 -15.52
C LEU A 119 1.56 0.87 -16.60
N GLY A 120 2.10 0.31 -17.68
CA GLY A 120 2.70 1.07 -18.79
C GLY A 120 4.23 1.15 -18.72
N LEU A 121 4.87 0.27 -17.94
CA LEU A 121 6.34 0.12 -17.83
C LEU A 121 6.92 -0.88 -18.84
N GLY A 122 6.07 -1.61 -19.59
CA GLY A 122 6.46 -2.68 -20.52
C GLY A 122 6.22 -4.09 -19.96
N GLU A 123 5.35 -4.20 -18.96
CA GLU A 123 4.81 -5.48 -18.49
C GLU A 123 3.93 -6.12 -19.56
N GLU A 124 3.98 -7.44 -19.63
CA GLU A 124 3.08 -8.23 -20.46
C GLU A 124 1.76 -8.51 -19.72
N HIS A 125 0.67 -8.71 -20.47
CA HIS A 125 -0.66 -8.96 -19.89
C HIS A 125 -0.63 -10.15 -18.91
N ASP A 126 -0.01 -11.26 -19.29
CA ASP A 126 0.03 -12.46 -18.45
C ASP A 126 0.84 -12.27 -17.18
N GLU A 127 1.86 -11.39 -17.18
CA GLU A 127 2.64 -11.05 -15.99
C GLU A 127 1.79 -10.30 -14.96
N VAL A 128 1.00 -9.32 -15.42
CA VAL A 128 0.08 -8.57 -14.55
C VAL A 128 -1.01 -9.50 -13.99
N ALA A 129 -1.60 -10.33 -14.86
CA ALA A 129 -2.62 -11.30 -14.46
C ALA A 129 -2.10 -12.28 -13.40
N GLU A 130 -0.86 -12.76 -13.54
CA GLU A 130 -0.23 -13.66 -12.59
C GLU A 130 0.01 -12.97 -11.24
N VAL A 131 0.51 -11.73 -11.24
CA VAL A 131 0.68 -10.94 -10.00
C VAL A 131 -0.66 -10.75 -9.29
N ILE A 132 -1.72 -10.40 -10.02
CA ILE A 132 -3.06 -10.24 -9.42
C ILE A 132 -3.56 -11.54 -8.80
N ARG A 133 -3.40 -12.69 -9.49
CA ARG A 133 -3.78 -14.01 -8.92
C ARG A 133 -2.97 -14.36 -7.66
N GLN A 134 -1.67 -14.06 -7.65
CA GLN A 134 -0.82 -14.26 -6.47
C GLN A 134 -1.29 -13.40 -5.29
N LEU A 135 -1.62 -12.13 -5.52
CA LEU A 135 -2.14 -11.23 -4.51
C LEU A 135 -3.51 -11.68 -3.97
N ALA A 136 -4.40 -12.12 -4.85
CA ALA A 136 -5.70 -12.69 -4.47
C ALA A 136 -5.54 -13.97 -3.64
N GLY A 137 -4.66 -14.90 -4.07
CA GLY A 137 -4.33 -16.11 -3.33
C GLY A 137 -3.70 -15.85 -1.97
N LEU A 138 -2.96 -14.75 -1.83
CA LEU A 138 -2.43 -14.26 -0.55
C LEU A 138 -3.52 -13.67 0.33
N GLY A 139 -4.64 -13.24 -0.24
CA GLY A 139 -5.75 -12.57 0.45
C GLY A 139 -5.46 -11.09 0.73
N VAL A 140 -4.75 -10.41 -0.18
CA VAL A 140 -4.60 -8.94 -0.10
C VAL A 140 -5.97 -8.29 -0.26
N ASP A 141 -6.27 -7.32 0.61
CA ASP A 141 -7.60 -6.73 0.70
C ASP A 141 -7.82 -5.62 -0.35
N ILE A 142 -6.81 -4.79 -0.59
CA ILE A 142 -6.92 -3.60 -1.44
C ILE A 142 -5.80 -3.59 -2.48
N LEU A 143 -6.17 -3.43 -3.76
CA LEU A 143 -5.24 -3.25 -4.88
C LEU A 143 -5.47 -1.92 -5.57
N THR A 144 -4.39 -1.18 -5.83
CA THR A 144 -4.42 0.02 -6.67
C THR A 144 -3.65 -0.21 -7.97
N LEU A 145 -4.27 0.13 -9.11
CA LEU A 145 -3.66 0.05 -10.44
C LEU A 145 -3.67 1.46 -11.06
N GLY A 146 -2.49 2.02 -11.30
CA GLY A 146 -2.34 3.37 -11.83
C GLY A 146 -1.41 3.43 -13.04
N GLN A 147 -1.55 4.44 -13.90
CA GLN A 147 -0.64 4.66 -15.01
C GLN A 147 0.74 5.09 -14.48
N TYR A 148 1.79 4.42 -14.96
CA TYR A 148 3.15 4.90 -14.75
C TYR A 148 3.37 6.22 -15.50
N LEU A 149 3.91 7.19 -14.80
CA LEU A 149 4.37 8.46 -15.36
C LEU A 149 5.84 8.65 -14.98
N ALA A 150 6.70 8.85 -15.95
CA ALA A 150 8.13 9.05 -15.70
C ALA A 150 8.36 10.37 -14.95
N PRO A 151 8.92 10.36 -13.72
CA PRO A 151 9.11 11.59 -12.94
C PRO A 151 10.15 12.55 -13.55
N SER A 152 11.09 12.02 -14.30
CA SER A 152 12.09 12.81 -15.05
C SER A 152 12.65 11.99 -16.22
N ARG A 153 13.45 12.65 -17.08
CA ARG A 153 14.12 11.98 -18.21
C ARG A 153 15.18 10.93 -17.79
N ALA A 154 15.58 10.93 -16.54
CA ALA A 154 16.51 9.94 -15.98
C ALA A 154 15.83 8.64 -15.54
N HIS A 155 14.50 8.64 -15.44
CA HIS A 155 13.70 7.45 -15.10
C HIS A 155 13.35 6.66 -16.35
N LEU A 156 12.84 5.43 -16.15
CA LEU A 156 12.36 4.61 -17.25
C LEU A 156 11.32 5.38 -18.07
N PRO A 157 11.39 5.33 -19.40
CA PRO A 157 10.36 5.94 -20.23
C PRO A 157 9.04 5.17 -20.07
N VAL A 158 7.93 5.88 -20.28
CA VAL A 158 6.62 5.24 -20.39
C VAL A 158 6.63 4.36 -21.63
N ALA A 159 6.44 3.05 -21.49
CA ALA A 159 6.40 2.11 -22.61
C ALA A 159 5.07 2.23 -23.39
N ARG A 160 3.96 2.43 -22.67
CA ARG A 160 2.65 2.75 -23.27
C ARG A 160 1.72 3.42 -22.26
N TYR A 161 0.71 4.11 -22.77
CA TYR A 161 -0.40 4.59 -21.99
C TYR A 161 -1.59 3.64 -22.17
N LEU A 162 -2.13 3.15 -21.05
CA LEU A 162 -3.34 2.33 -21.06
C LEU A 162 -4.57 3.23 -21.20
N THR A 163 -5.58 2.71 -21.87
CA THR A 163 -6.89 3.38 -21.97
C THR A 163 -7.70 3.20 -20.67
N PRO A 164 -8.69 4.06 -20.39
CA PRO A 164 -9.60 3.85 -19.26
C PRO A 164 -10.27 2.47 -19.29
N ASP A 165 -10.70 1.99 -20.47
CA ASP A 165 -11.33 0.67 -20.63
C ASP A 165 -10.39 -0.48 -20.25
N GLU A 166 -9.09 -0.36 -20.51
CA GLU A 166 -8.10 -1.35 -20.06
C GLU A 166 -7.96 -1.35 -18.52
N PHE A 167 -8.03 -0.18 -17.90
CA PHE A 167 -8.04 -0.09 -16.43
C PHE A 167 -9.31 -0.70 -15.84
N ASP A 168 -10.48 -0.47 -16.47
CA ASP A 168 -11.75 -1.08 -16.05
C ASP A 168 -11.71 -2.60 -16.21
N ALA A 169 -11.12 -3.11 -17.29
CA ALA A 169 -10.92 -4.54 -17.49
C ALA A 169 -10.01 -5.16 -16.40
N TRP A 170 -8.91 -4.49 -16.03
CA TRP A 170 -8.05 -4.92 -14.93
C TRP A 170 -8.75 -4.89 -13.58
N LYS A 171 -9.60 -3.88 -13.34
CA LYS A 171 -10.44 -3.83 -12.13
C LYS A 171 -11.36 -5.04 -12.05
N ALA A 172 -12.10 -5.31 -13.11
CA ALA A 172 -12.99 -6.47 -13.18
C ALA A 172 -12.22 -7.79 -12.96
N PHE A 173 -11.08 -7.96 -13.63
CA PHE A 173 -10.24 -9.15 -13.49
C PHE A 173 -9.75 -9.35 -12.04
N ALA A 174 -9.32 -8.27 -11.37
CA ALA A 174 -8.81 -8.37 -10.01
C ALA A 174 -9.91 -8.68 -8.98
N LEU A 175 -11.11 -8.11 -9.16
CA LEU A 175 -12.29 -8.45 -8.35
C LEU A 175 -12.71 -9.91 -8.55
N ASP A 176 -12.75 -10.38 -9.79
CA ASP A 176 -13.05 -11.78 -10.13
C ASP A 176 -12.01 -12.76 -9.55
N ALA A 177 -10.74 -12.35 -9.50
CA ALA A 177 -9.68 -13.15 -8.89
C ALA A 177 -9.80 -13.25 -7.35
N GLY A 178 -10.62 -12.39 -6.70
CA GLY A 178 -10.88 -12.43 -5.28
C GLY A 178 -10.27 -11.30 -4.45
N ILE A 179 -9.72 -10.26 -5.08
CA ILE A 179 -9.33 -9.02 -4.35
C ILE A 179 -10.61 -8.31 -3.89
N THR A 180 -10.69 -7.95 -2.62
CA THR A 180 -11.91 -7.39 -2.04
C THR A 180 -12.24 -5.98 -2.55
N HIS A 181 -11.20 -5.14 -2.73
CA HIS A 181 -11.37 -3.78 -3.23
C HIS A 181 -10.27 -3.42 -4.23
N VAL A 182 -10.68 -2.82 -5.36
CA VAL A 182 -9.76 -2.45 -6.43
C VAL A 182 -10.04 -1.03 -6.90
N GLU A 183 -9.03 -0.18 -6.80
CA GLU A 183 -9.00 1.12 -7.45
C GLU A 183 -8.12 1.02 -8.71
N SER A 184 -8.66 1.34 -9.87
CA SER A 184 -7.97 1.21 -11.15
C SER A 184 -8.31 2.37 -12.07
N GLY A 185 -7.29 3.01 -12.62
CA GLY A 185 -7.49 4.13 -13.54
C GLY A 185 -6.20 4.92 -13.80
N PRO A 186 -6.18 5.73 -14.88
CA PRO A 186 -4.98 6.47 -15.27
C PRO A 186 -4.44 7.41 -14.19
N LEU A 187 -5.32 8.00 -13.37
CA LEU A 187 -4.96 8.96 -12.32
C LEU A 187 -4.93 8.35 -10.91
N VAL A 188 -5.16 7.05 -10.79
CA VAL A 188 -5.12 6.37 -9.49
C VAL A 188 -3.73 6.46 -8.89
N ARG A 189 -3.68 6.79 -7.60
CA ARG A 189 -2.49 6.84 -6.74
C ARG A 189 -2.83 6.20 -5.41
N SER A 190 -1.84 5.93 -4.56
CA SER A 190 -2.04 5.28 -3.27
C SER A 190 -3.06 5.99 -2.36
N SER A 191 -3.22 7.31 -2.50
CA SER A 191 -4.17 8.13 -1.72
C SER A 191 -5.44 8.52 -2.48
N TYR A 192 -5.74 7.86 -3.61
CA TYR A 192 -6.90 8.18 -4.43
C TYR A 192 -8.21 7.87 -3.69
N HIS A 193 -9.20 8.78 -3.77
CA HIS A 193 -10.53 8.68 -3.12
C HIS A 193 -10.46 8.44 -1.59
N ALA A 194 -9.61 9.18 -0.88
CA ALA A 194 -9.44 9.05 0.56
C ALA A 194 -10.78 9.14 1.34
N ASP A 195 -11.73 9.97 0.92
CA ASP A 195 -13.03 10.13 1.57
C ASP A 195 -13.88 8.85 1.57
N GLY A 196 -13.83 8.04 0.49
CA GLY A 196 -14.54 6.74 0.41
C GLY A 196 -13.80 5.61 1.13
N GLN A 197 -12.51 5.76 1.35
CA GLN A 197 -11.68 4.71 1.95
C GLN A 197 -11.96 4.52 3.45
N ALA A 198 -12.35 5.56 4.18
CA ALA A 198 -12.66 5.42 5.61
C ALA A 198 -13.76 4.38 5.88
N ALA A 199 -14.86 4.44 5.15
CA ALA A 199 -15.97 3.49 5.28
C ALA A 199 -15.54 2.07 4.88
N LEU A 200 -14.79 1.92 3.77
CA LEU A 200 -14.24 0.65 3.32
C LEU A 200 -13.33 0.02 4.38
N VAL A 201 -12.38 0.80 4.91
CA VAL A 201 -11.41 0.31 5.91
C VAL A 201 -12.14 -0.14 7.18
N ARG A 202 -13.15 0.61 7.64
CA ARG A 202 -13.97 0.21 8.78
C ARG A 202 -14.69 -1.12 8.52
N ALA A 203 -15.27 -1.33 7.33
CA ALA A 203 -15.92 -2.57 6.94
C ALA A 203 -14.93 -3.75 6.92
N LEU A 204 -13.78 -3.60 6.27
CA LEU A 204 -12.73 -4.64 6.20
C LEU A 204 -12.21 -5.02 7.59
N ARG A 205 -12.10 -4.06 8.51
CA ARG A 205 -11.67 -4.33 9.89
C ARG A 205 -12.72 -5.14 10.66
N VAL A 206 -14.01 -4.84 10.48
CA VAL A 206 -15.12 -5.61 11.08
C VAL A 206 -15.11 -7.05 10.56
N ASP A 207 -14.98 -7.24 9.24
CA ASP A 207 -14.93 -8.57 8.62
C ASP A 207 -13.76 -9.43 9.14
N LYS A 208 -12.66 -8.80 9.53
CA LYS A 208 -11.49 -9.46 10.15
C LYS A 208 -11.59 -9.59 11.68
N GLY A 209 -12.66 -9.14 12.30
CA GLY A 209 -12.81 -9.15 13.76
C GLY A 209 -11.85 -8.20 14.49
N LEU A 210 -11.30 -7.21 13.80
CA LEU A 210 -10.42 -6.19 14.38
C LEU A 210 -11.22 -5.14 15.15
N PRO A 211 -10.62 -4.49 16.18
CA PRO A 211 -11.29 -3.44 16.93
C PRO A 211 -11.83 -2.33 16.03
N ALA A 212 -13.04 -1.85 16.31
CA ALA A 212 -13.60 -0.72 15.60
C ALA A 212 -12.71 0.53 15.77
N VAL A 213 -12.67 1.36 14.74
CA VAL A 213 -12.10 2.72 14.84
C VAL A 213 -13.10 3.55 15.64
N SER A 214 -12.68 4.02 16.80
CA SER A 214 -13.54 4.68 17.81
C SER A 214 -13.94 6.11 17.43
#